data_415a8a4ea7b57a312c0f61b78a885c38
#
_entry.id   415a8a4ea7b57a312c0f61b78a885c38
#
_cell.length_a   1.000
_cell.length_b   1.000
_cell.length_c   1.000
_cell.angle_alpha   90.00
_cell.angle_beta   90.00
_cell.angle_gamma   90.00
#
_symmetry.space_group_name_H-M   'P 1'
#
loop_
_entity.id
_entity.type
_entity.pdbx_description
1 polymer ?
#
loop_
_entity_poly.entity_id
_entity_poly.type
_entity_poly.pdbx_seq_one_letter_code
_entity_poly.pdbx_strand_id
1 'polypeptide(L)'
;PRMTRLTSDEAALRPWQALDIPLELEYTGPVAFITGTLPPTADEAQVEGTLAEQAPESQVFWLSAGREQKCLLLMTHRAAQAAALETLRSFGFSTGQLKGYSGTVQENLRHIEGEINDTRQARREESEALEALGARRGELRLACDRMALELSRQEAAEKLLTDGNIFCLVGWYPLKAEKKLTTLLGRFDCAYELAEPQPEEYPDVPVKLES
;
A
#
# COMPACT_ATOMS: atom_id res chain seq x y z
N PRO A 1 -3.30 1.88 -1.13
CA PRO A 1 -3.92 3.05 -1.80
C PRO A 1 -5.41 2.85 -2.10
N ARG A 2 -5.84 1.71 -2.74
CA ARG A 2 -7.25 1.48 -3.11
C ARG A 2 -8.17 1.40 -1.88
N MET A 3 -7.82 0.60 -0.89
CA MET A 3 -8.60 0.46 0.35
C MET A 3 -8.78 1.81 1.07
N THR A 4 -7.73 2.59 1.20
CA THR A 4 -7.76 3.92 1.85
C THR A 4 -8.71 4.87 1.12
N ARG A 5 -8.71 4.83 -0.22
CA ARG A 5 -9.65 5.62 -1.03
C ARG A 5 -11.10 5.18 -0.79
N LEU A 6 -11.38 3.88 -0.87
CA LEU A 6 -12.73 3.35 -0.66
C LEU A 6 -13.28 3.68 0.72
N THR A 7 -12.46 3.57 1.77
CA THR A 7 -12.88 3.95 3.13
C THR A 7 -13.08 5.46 3.29
N SER A 8 -12.33 6.29 2.56
CA SER A 8 -12.53 7.73 2.53
C SER A 8 -13.84 8.10 1.81
N ASP A 9 -14.11 7.44 0.67
CA ASP A 9 -15.33 7.65 -0.12
C ASP A 9 -16.58 7.19 0.69
N GLU A 10 -16.50 6.06 1.38
CA GLU A 10 -17.55 5.60 2.31
C GLU A 10 -17.81 6.63 3.41
N ALA A 11 -16.77 7.11 4.08
CA ALA A 11 -16.88 8.11 5.14
C ALA A 11 -17.49 9.43 4.65
N ALA A 12 -17.17 9.85 3.44
CA ALA A 12 -17.72 11.06 2.82
C ALA A 12 -19.21 10.94 2.47
N LEU A 13 -19.68 9.75 2.05
CA LEU A 13 -21.07 9.51 1.69
C LEU A 13 -21.97 9.20 2.89
N ARG A 14 -21.43 8.65 3.97
CA ARG A 14 -22.19 8.20 5.14
C ARG A 14 -23.08 9.28 5.77
N PRO A 15 -22.66 10.56 5.91
CA PRO A 15 -23.52 11.62 6.43
C PRO A 15 -24.77 11.91 5.56
N TRP A 16 -24.73 11.52 4.29
CA TRP A 16 -25.78 11.72 3.30
C TRP A 16 -26.72 10.51 3.14
N GLN A 17 -26.57 9.49 3.97
CA GLN A 17 -27.29 8.21 3.83
C GLN A 17 -28.82 8.34 3.79
N ALA A 18 -29.37 9.39 4.43
CA ALA A 18 -30.80 9.67 4.43
C ALA A 18 -31.30 10.34 3.12
N LEU A 19 -30.38 10.69 2.21
CA LEU A 19 -30.75 11.29 0.93
C LEU A 19 -31.25 10.22 -0.04
N ASP A 20 -32.53 10.26 -0.36
CA ASP A 20 -33.22 9.29 -1.22
C ASP A 20 -33.54 9.88 -2.63
N ILE A 21 -32.70 10.75 -3.12
CA ILE A 21 -32.77 11.27 -4.49
C ILE A 21 -31.46 11.00 -5.22
N PRO A 22 -31.50 10.85 -6.57
CA PRO A 22 -30.28 10.72 -7.36
C PRO A 22 -29.37 11.95 -7.19
N LEU A 23 -28.08 11.70 -7.00
CA LEU A 23 -27.08 12.74 -6.73
C LEU A 23 -26.86 13.70 -7.89
N GLU A 24 -27.16 13.27 -9.11
CA GLU A 24 -27.14 14.07 -10.34
C GLU A 24 -28.38 14.96 -10.52
N LEU A 25 -29.38 14.79 -9.64
CA LEU A 25 -30.63 15.56 -9.74
C LEU A 25 -30.45 16.97 -9.17
N GLU A 26 -30.24 17.93 -10.04
CA GLU A 26 -30.17 19.34 -9.66
C GLU A 26 -31.53 20.04 -9.78
N TYR A 27 -32.36 19.62 -10.72
CA TYR A 27 -33.63 20.28 -11.04
C TYR A 27 -34.73 19.29 -11.45
N THR A 28 -35.94 19.54 -11.00
CA THR A 28 -37.14 18.90 -11.53
C THR A 28 -38.15 19.99 -11.85
N GLY A 29 -38.31 20.31 -13.14
CA GLY A 29 -39.16 21.40 -13.56
C GLY A 29 -38.75 22.75 -12.95
N PRO A 30 -39.62 23.42 -12.19
CA PRO A 30 -39.30 24.69 -11.53
C PRO A 30 -38.57 24.54 -10.20
N VAL A 31 -38.39 23.32 -9.70
CA VAL A 31 -37.79 23.06 -8.39
C VAL A 31 -36.30 22.73 -8.52
N ALA A 32 -35.49 23.38 -7.70
CA ALA A 32 -34.06 23.12 -7.53
C ALA A 32 -33.79 22.31 -6.27
N PHE A 33 -32.85 21.37 -6.38
CA PHE A 33 -32.36 20.55 -5.28
C PHE A 33 -30.90 20.88 -5.03
N ILE A 34 -30.56 21.29 -3.81
CA ILE A 34 -29.21 21.73 -3.48
C ILE A 34 -28.80 21.05 -2.18
N THR A 35 -27.78 20.23 -2.25
CA THR A 35 -27.17 19.60 -1.08
C THR A 35 -26.08 20.48 -0.50
N GLY A 36 -25.96 20.50 0.82
CA GLY A 36 -24.90 21.26 1.48
C GLY A 36 -24.80 20.98 2.96
N THR A 37 -23.89 21.66 3.59
CA THR A 37 -23.56 21.50 5.01
C THR A 37 -23.64 22.82 5.74
N LEU A 38 -24.04 22.77 7.00
CA LEU A 38 -23.98 23.87 7.95
C LEU A 38 -23.06 23.50 9.13
N PRO A 39 -22.48 24.50 9.83
CA PRO A 39 -21.76 24.28 11.06
C PRO A 39 -22.64 23.58 12.11
N PRO A 40 -22.09 22.78 13.00
CA PRO A 40 -22.86 22.08 14.04
C PRO A 40 -23.57 23.04 15.02
N THR A 41 -23.07 24.29 15.11
CA THR A 41 -23.62 25.36 15.95
C THR A 41 -24.86 26.02 15.37
N ALA A 42 -25.19 25.81 14.08
CA ALA A 42 -26.35 26.39 13.47
C ALA A 42 -27.65 25.84 14.11
N ASP A 43 -28.52 26.73 14.53
CA ASP A 43 -29.84 26.34 15.09
C ASP A 43 -30.81 26.07 13.93
N GLU A 44 -31.35 24.85 13.91
CA GLU A 44 -32.25 24.36 12.84
C GLU A 44 -33.55 25.20 12.79
N ALA A 45 -34.14 25.50 13.96
CA ALA A 45 -35.35 26.27 14.04
C ALA A 45 -35.16 27.73 13.58
N GLN A 46 -34.01 28.32 13.87
CA GLN A 46 -33.64 29.64 13.41
C GLN A 46 -33.41 29.69 11.89
N VAL A 47 -32.72 28.67 11.34
CA VAL A 47 -32.51 28.54 9.89
C VAL A 47 -33.84 28.42 9.16
N GLU A 48 -34.73 27.53 9.62
CA GLU A 48 -36.04 27.31 9.01
C GLU A 48 -36.91 28.57 9.11
N GLY A 49 -36.95 29.24 10.29
CA GLY A 49 -37.70 30.47 10.48
C GLY A 49 -37.25 31.60 9.57
N THR A 50 -35.94 31.84 9.47
CA THR A 50 -35.39 32.88 8.60
C THR A 50 -35.63 32.54 7.14
N LEU A 51 -35.53 31.28 6.75
CA LEU A 51 -35.79 30.84 5.38
C LEU A 51 -37.25 31.01 4.99
N ALA A 52 -38.19 30.70 5.91
CA ALA A 52 -39.62 30.90 5.69
C ALA A 52 -39.99 32.37 5.49
N GLU A 53 -39.26 33.31 6.13
CA GLU A 53 -39.46 34.74 5.95
C GLU A 53 -38.88 35.29 4.67
N GLN A 54 -37.65 34.88 4.29
CA GLN A 54 -36.91 35.46 3.17
C GLN A 54 -37.10 34.71 1.85
N ALA A 55 -37.41 33.44 1.91
CA ALA A 55 -37.62 32.56 0.76
C ALA A 55 -38.73 31.54 1.03
N PRO A 56 -39.99 31.94 1.14
CA PRO A 56 -41.12 31.07 1.56
C PRO A 56 -41.38 29.90 0.61
N GLU A 57 -40.88 29.95 -0.61
CA GLU A 57 -40.95 28.84 -1.60
C GLU A 57 -39.78 27.82 -1.44
N SER A 58 -39.17 27.80 -0.27
CA SER A 58 -38.03 26.95 0.04
C SER A 58 -38.28 26.09 1.27
N GLN A 59 -37.75 24.86 1.25
CA GLN A 59 -37.84 23.92 2.36
C GLN A 59 -36.47 23.24 2.57
N VAL A 60 -36.10 23.09 3.83
CA VAL A 60 -34.88 22.36 4.24
C VAL A 60 -35.27 20.98 4.73
N PHE A 61 -34.52 19.97 4.32
CA PHE A 61 -34.58 18.61 4.84
C PHE A 61 -33.25 18.29 5.51
N TRP A 62 -33.27 18.07 6.81
CA TRP A 62 -32.10 17.70 7.59
C TRP A 62 -31.79 16.22 7.38
N LEU A 63 -30.60 15.90 6.88
CA LEU A 63 -30.18 14.54 6.54
C LEU A 63 -29.37 13.92 7.67
N SER A 64 -28.49 14.71 8.28
CA SER A 64 -27.72 14.27 9.44
C SER A 64 -27.29 15.46 10.29
N ALA A 65 -27.23 15.23 11.62
CA ALA A 65 -26.70 16.17 12.58
C ALA A 65 -25.43 15.58 13.21
N GLY A 66 -24.31 15.70 12.48
CA GLY A 66 -23.00 15.26 12.95
C GLY A 66 -22.35 16.23 13.94
N ARG A 67 -21.28 15.78 14.62
CA ARG A 67 -20.50 16.64 15.54
C ARG A 67 -19.70 17.71 14.81
N GLU A 68 -19.32 17.47 13.56
CA GLU A 68 -18.51 18.40 12.77
C GLU A 68 -19.35 19.28 11.85
N GLN A 69 -20.44 18.75 11.33
CA GLN A 69 -21.32 19.45 10.39
C GLN A 69 -22.72 18.82 10.36
N LYS A 70 -23.69 19.63 9.97
CA LYS A 70 -25.07 19.21 9.69
C LYS A 70 -25.25 19.15 8.18
N CYS A 71 -25.70 18.01 7.66
CA CYS A 71 -25.99 17.85 6.24
C CYS A 71 -27.46 18.11 5.98
N LEU A 72 -27.76 18.84 4.91
CA LEU A 72 -29.11 19.18 4.53
C LEU A 72 -29.31 19.14 3.00
N LEU A 73 -30.58 18.95 2.63
CA LEU A 73 -31.08 19.16 1.28
C LEU A 73 -32.00 20.41 1.30
N LEU A 74 -31.67 21.41 0.50
CA LEU A 74 -32.54 22.52 0.19
C LEU A 74 -33.37 22.20 -1.03
N MET A 75 -34.68 22.28 -0.91
CA MET A 75 -35.64 22.25 -2.01
C MET A 75 -36.22 23.64 -2.18
N THR A 76 -36.13 24.23 -3.36
CA THR A 76 -36.57 25.62 -3.58
C THR A 76 -37.07 25.81 -4.98
N HIS A 77 -38.00 26.77 -5.19
CA HIS A 77 -38.35 27.22 -6.53
C HIS A 77 -37.16 27.95 -7.16
N ARG A 78 -36.93 27.74 -8.47
CA ARG A 78 -35.77 28.32 -9.18
C ARG A 78 -35.69 29.86 -9.03
N ALA A 79 -36.83 30.56 -9.03
CA ALA A 79 -36.86 31.99 -8.85
C ALA A 79 -36.41 32.45 -7.45
N ALA A 80 -36.66 31.63 -6.41
CA ALA A 80 -36.27 31.92 -5.03
C ALA A 80 -34.87 31.36 -4.65
N GLN A 81 -34.22 30.61 -5.54
CA GLN A 81 -32.97 29.91 -5.26
C GLN A 81 -31.86 30.86 -4.77
N ALA A 82 -31.70 32.02 -5.39
CA ALA A 82 -30.67 32.98 -5.01
C ALA A 82 -30.88 33.50 -3.58
N ALA A 83 -32.11 33.88 -3.22
CA ALA A 83 -32.48 34.37 -1.90
C ALA A 83 -32.31 33.29 -0.85
N ALA A 84 -32.77 32.06 -1.14
CA ALA A 84 -32.60 30.91 -0.24
C ALA A 84 -31.14 30.59 0.06
N LEU A 85 -30.27 30.59 -0.97
CA LEU A 85 -28.84 30.35 -0.81
C LEU A 85 -28.15 31.49 -0.03
N GLU A 86 -28.52 32.74 -0.26
CA GLU A 86 -27.99 33.89 0.48
C GLU A 86 -28.34 33.78 1.97
N THR A 87 -29.59 33.44 2.26
CA THR A 87 -30.07 33.19 3.63
C THR A 87 -29.25 32.07 4.30
N LEU A 88 -29.09 30.93 3.65
CA LEU A 88 -28.31 29.81 4.20
C LEU A 88 -26.83 30.15 4.38
N ARG A 89 -26.25 30.95 3.49
CA ARG A 89 -24.86 31.40 3.61
C ARG A 89 -24.62 32.27 4.83
N SER A 90 -25.60 33.04 5.28
CA SER A 90 -25.51 33.83 6.53
C SER A 90 -25.33 32.93 7.76
N PHE A 91 -25.77 31.69 7.68
CA PHE A 91 -25.58 30.65 8.72
C PHE A 91 -24.32 29.79 8.49
N GLY A 92 -23.50 30.11 7.48
CA GLY A 92 -22.27 29.38 7.16
C GLY A 92 -22.49 28.16 6.26
N PHE A 93 -23.51 28.19 5.39
CA PHE A 93 -23.77 27.12 4.43
C PHE A 93 -22.66 26.99 3.38
N SER A 94 -22.25 25.75 3.19
CA SER A 94 -21.34 25.33 2.12
C SER A 94 -22.02 24.27 1.26
N THR A 95 -21.95 24.45 -0.06
CA THR A 95 -22.54 23.48 -1.00
C THR A 95 -21.79 22.13 -0.90
N GLY A 96 -22.53 21.05 -0.76
CA GLY A 96 -21.97 19.71 -0.70
C GLY A 96 -21.30 19.28 -2.00
N GLN A 97 -20.10 18.72 -1.89
CA GLN A 97 -19.37 18.21 -3.07
C GLN A 97 -19.62 16.70 -3.23
N LEU A 98 -20.81 16.33 -3.68
CA LEU A 98 -21.15 14.95 -4.05
C LEU A 98 -20.93 14.67 -5.55
N LYS A 99 -20.06 15.49 -6.17
CA LYS A 99 -19.73 15.37 -7.62
C LYS A 99 -18.96 14.08 -7.90
N GLY A 100 -19.36 13.41 -8.97
CA GLY A 100 -18.69 12.18 -9.44
C GLY A 100 -19.38 10.90 -9.02
N TYR A 101 -20.47 10.98 -8.26
CA TYR A 101 -21.35 9.87 -7.96
C TYR A 101 -22.62 9.97 -8.81
N SER A 102 -23.18 8.80 -9.19
CA SER A 102 -24.47 8.70 -9.90
C SER A 102 -25.42 7.78 -9.15
N GLY A 103 -26.73 7.99 -9.33
CA GLY A 103 -27.73 7.27 -8.57
C GLY A 103 -27.87 7.74 -7.13
N THR A 104 -28.44 6.93 -6.27
CA THR A 104 -28.66 7.26 -4.87
C THR A 104 -27.42 7.06 -3.99
N VAL A 105 -27.34 7.75 -2.88
CA VAL A 105 -26.26 7.56 -1.88
C VAL A 105 -26.22 6.12 -1.39
N GLN A 106 -27.36 5.49 -1.20
CA GLN A 106 -27.44 4.11 -0.72
C GLN A 106 -26.88 3.10 -1.75
N GLU A 107 -27.12 3.32 -3.04
CA GLU A 107 -26.56 2.48 -4.10
C GLU A 107 -25.03 2.60 -4.15
N ASN A 108 -24.51 3.83 -4.05
CA ASN A 108 -23.07 4.06 -4.01
C ASN A 108 -22.42 3.44 -2.76
N LEU A 109 -23.03 3.58 -1.57
CA LEU A 109 -22.53 2.96 -0.35
C LEU A 109 -22.48 1.43 -0.46
N ARG A 110 -23.53 0.79 -0.98
CA ARG A 110 -23.54 -0.68 -1.20
C ARG A 110 -22.45 -1.11 -2.17
N HIS A 111 -22.25 -0.34 -3.24
CA HIS A 111 -21.18 -0.63 -4.21
C HIS A 111 -19.80 -0.55 -3.54
N ILE A 112 -19.53 0.53 -2.80
CA ILE A 112 -18.26 0.73 -2.08
C ILE A 112 -18.04 -0.37 -1.02
N GLU A 113 -19.07 -0.73 -0.25
CA GLU A 113 -18.99 -1.83 0.73
C GLU A 113 -18.67 -3.17 0.06
N GLY A 114 -19.26 -3.44 -1.10
CA GLY A 114 -18.94 -4.61 -1.94
C GLY A 114 -17.45 -4.61 -2.34
N GLU A 115 -16.96 -3.52 -2.91
CA GLU A 115 -15.55 -3.39 -3.31
C GLU A 115 -14.57 -3.52 -2.13
N ILE A 116 -14.93 -3.01 -0.95
CA ILE A 116 -14.15 -3.18 0.27
C ILE A 116 -14.07 -4.65 0.67
N ASN A 117 -15.18 -5.37 0.63
CA ASN A 117 -15.25 -6.78 0.98
C ASN A 117 -14.44 -7.63 -0.01
N ASP A 118 -14.60 -7.40 -1.32
CA ASP A 118 -13.83 -8.09 -2.36
C ASP A 118 -12.32 -7.85 -2.20
N THR A 119 -11.93 -6.62 -1.93
CA THR A 119 -10.52 -6.26 -1.70
C THR A 119 -9.95 -6.93 -0.44
N ARG A 120 -10.75 -7.06 0.62
CA ARG A 120 -10.36 -7.77 1.85
C ARG A 120 -10.24 -9.28 1.62
N GLN A 121 -11.14 -9.85 0.82
CA GLN A 121 -11.10 -11.26 0.48
C GLN A 121 -9.88 -11.59 -0.36
N ALA A 122 -9.64 -10.84 -1.45
CA ALA A 122 -8.45 -11.01 -2.29
C ALA A 122 -7.15 -10.92 -1.48
N ARG A 123 -7.07 -9.96 -0.54
CA ARG A 123 -5.91 -9.83 0.34
C ARG A 123 -5.70 -11.05 1.25
N ARG A 124 -6.79 -11.67 1.74
CA ARG A 124 -6.69 -12.89 2.55
C ARG A 124 -6.16 -14.05 1.71
N GLU A 125 -6.71 -14.26 0.53
CA GLU A 125 -6.29 -15.32 -0.39
C GLU A 125 -4.82 -15.18 -0.79
N GLU A 126 -4.36 -13.97 -1.08
CA GLU A 126 -2.96 -13.68 -1.36
C GLU A 126 -2.05 -13.95 -0.14
N SER A 127 -2.52 -13.61 1.06
CA SER A 127 -1.78 -13.86 2.31
C SER A 127 -1.63 -15.36 2.59
N GLU A 128 -2.70 -16.13 2.40
CA GLU A 128 -2.70 -17.59 2.55
C GLU A 128 -1.78 -18.26 1.50
N ALA A 129 -1.83 -17.78 0.25
CA ALA A 129 -0.93 -18.25 -0.79
C ALA A 129 0.55 -17.95 -0.46
N LEU A 130 0.83 -16.78 0.09
CA LEU A 130 2.18 -16.41 0.53
C LEU A 130 2.66 -17.26 1.70
N GLU A 131 1.80 -17.57 2.67
CA GLU A 131 2.11 -18.48 3.78
C GLU A 131 2.41 -19.90 3.28
N ALA A 132 1.63 -20.40 2.32
CA ALA A 132 1.88 -21.69 1.69
C ALA A 132 3.23 -21.73 0.96
N LEU A 133 3.62 -20.65 0.28
CA LEU A 133 4.97 -20.52 -0.29
C LEU A 133 6.06 -20.44 0.77
N GLY A 134 5.77 -19.89 1.94
CA GLY A 134 6.66 -19.83 3.09
C GLY A 134 7.14 -21.21 3.57
N ALA A 135 6.28 -22.23 3.45
CA ALA A 135 6.63 -23.61 3.77
C ALA A 135 7.78 -24.17 2.89
N ARG A 136 7.92 -23.66 1.65
CA ARG A 136 8.97 -24.05 0.71
C ARG A 136 10.28 -23.25 0.84
N ARG A 137 10.36 -22.36 1.83
CA ARG A 137 11.55 -21.52 2.06
C ARG A 137 12.82 -22.33 2.25
N GLY A 138 12.72 -23.49 2.93
CA GLY A 138 13.85 -24.40 3.14
C GLY A 138 14.40 -24.96 1.83
N GLU A 139 13.53 -25.40 0.94
CA GLU A 139 13.91 -25.90 -0.39
C GLU A 139 14.60 -24.82 -1.24
N LEU A 140 14.06 -23.60 -1.20
CA LEU A 140 14.63 -22.48 -1.94
C LEU A 140 16.03 -22.12 -1.42
N ARG A 141 16.22 -22.09 -0.09
CA ARG A 141 17.53 -21.87 0.52
C ARG A 141 18.54 -22.93 0.09
N LEU A 142 18.15 -24.19 0.13
CA LEU A 142 19.01 -25.29 -0.29
C LEU A 142 19.41 -25.17 -1.78
N ALA A 143 18.46 -24.76 -2.64
CA ALA A 143 18.74 -24.52 -4.06
C ALA A 143 19.73 -23.36 -4.25
N CYS A 144 19.56 -22.25 -3.52
CA CYS A 144 20.50 -21.13 -3.54
C CYS A 144 21.89 -21.53 -3.06
N ASP A 145 22.00 -22.27 -1.96
CA ASP A 145 23.29 -22.73 -1.44
C ASP A 145 24.00 -23.66 -2.44
N ARG A 146 23.24 -24.53 -3.12
CA ARG A 146 23.78 -25.39 -4.17
C ARG A 146 24.32 -24.58 -5.36
N MET A 147 23.56 -23.59 -5.81
CA MET A 147 24.00 -22.72 -6.92
C MET A 147 25.23 -21.89 -6.54
N ALA A 148 25.27 -21.36 -5.32
CA ALA A 148 26.42 -20.64 -4.79
C ALA A 148 27.67 -21.50 -4.73
N LEU A 149 27.52 -22.77 -4.30
CA LEU A 149 28.62 -23.72 -4.27
C LEU A 149 29.13 -24.06 -5.69
N GLU A 150 28.21 -24.23 -6.63
CA GLU A 150 28.58 -24.51 -8.04
C GLU A 150 29.33 -23.33 -8.67
N LEU A 151 28.82 -22.10 -8.44
CA LEU A 151 29.50 -20.88 -8.88
C LEU A 151 30.91 -20.77 -8.27
N SER A 152 31.02 -20.99 -6.97
CA SER A 152 32.33 -20.95 -6.28
C SER A 152 33.31 -21.98 -6.82
N ARG A 153 32.82 -23.17 -7.23
CA ARG A 153 33.67 -24.18 -7.89
C ARG A 153 34.12 -23.74 -9.25
N GLN A 154 33.26 -23.12 -10.06
CA GLN A 154 33.63 -22.60 -11.38
C GLN A 154 34.66 -21.47 -11.26
N GLU A 155 34.43 -20.51 -10.37
CA GLU A 155 35.38 -19.43 -10.09
C GLU A 155 36.74 -19.95 -9.60
N ALA A 156 36.73 -21.00 -8.78
CA ALA A 156 37.99 -21.62 -8.36
C ALA A 156 38.71 -22.33 -9.54
N ALA A 157 37.94 -23.01 -10.41
CA ALA A 157 38.51 -23.67 -11.58
C ALA A 157 39.15 -22.67 -12.57
N GLU A 158 38.52 -21.49 -12.73
CA GLU A 158 39.08 -20.43 -13.60
C GLU A 158 40.41 -19.85 -13.11
N LYS A 159 40.66 -19.95 -11.80
CA LYS A 159 41.92 -19.47 -11.18
C LYS A 159 43.06 -20.51 -11.23
N LEU A 160 42.75 -21.74 -11.61
CA LEU A 160 43.78 -22.76 -11.74
C LEU A 160 44.58 -22.58 -13.03
N LEU A 161 45.89 -22.67 -12.91
CA LEU A 161 46.77 -22.78 -14.08
C LEU A 161 46.62 -24.17 -14.68
N THR A 162 46.11 -24.24 -15.90
CA THR A 162 45.85 -25.51 -16.60
C THR A 162 46.65 -25.61 -17.85
N ASP A 163 47.26 -26.77 -18.09
CA ASP A 163 47.90 -27.14 -19.37
C ASP A 163 47.32 -28.49 -19.79
N GLY A 164 46.28 -28.46 -20.62
CA GLY A 164 45.59 -29.64 -21.11
C GLY A 164 44.91 -30.45 -19.98
N ASN A 165 45.55 -31.59 -19.61
CA ASN A 165 45.01 -32.49 -18.58
C ASN A 165 45.59 -32.29 -17.18
N ILE A 166 46.51 -31.33 -17.04
CA ILE A 166 47.20 -31.06 -15.78
C ILE A 166 46.79 -29.67 -15.29
N PHE A 167 46.52 -29.55 -13.99
CA PHE A 167 46.35 -28.26 -13.35
C PHE A 167 47.37 -28.09 -12.21
N CYS A 168 47.76 -26.85 -11.97
CA CYS A 168 48.64 -26.47 -10.89
C CYS A 168 47.91 -25.53 -9.94
N LEU A 169 47.97 -25.82 -8.63
CA LEU A 169 47.43 -24.99 -7.57
C LEU A 169 48.58 -24.51 -6.69
N VAL A 170 48.75 -23.20 -6.57
CA VAL A 170 49.66 -22.58 -5.62
C VAL A 170 48.86 -21.85 -4.55
N GLY A 171 49.25 -22.01 -3.31
CA GLY A 171 48.50 -21.39 -2.22
C GLY A 171 49.22 -21.41 -0.89
N TRP A 172 48.75 -20.63 0.07
CA TRP A 172 49.30 -20.53 1.40
C TRP A 172 48.52 -21.36 2.39
N TYR A 173 49.21 -22.01 3.31
CA TYR A 173 48.58 -22.75 4.40
C TYR A 173 49.24 -22.40 5.76
N PRO A 174 48.50 -22.38 6.86
CA PRO A 174 49.09 -22.19 8.18
C PRO A 174 49.92 -23.41 8.60
N LEU A 175 51.11 -23.22 9.16
CA LEU A 175 52.01 -24.26 9.56
C LEU A 175 51.37 -25.36 10.44
N LYS A 176 50.43 -24.93 11.32
CA LYS A 176 49.63 -25.87 12.17
C LYS A 176 48.77 -26.86 11.35
N ALA A 177 48.47 -26.56 10.09
CA ALA A 177 47.66 -27.38 9.20
C ALA A 177 48.45 -28.35 8.32
N GLU A 178 49.76 -28.31 8.30
CA GLU A 178 50.64 -29.11 7.44
C GLU A 178 50.32 -30.61 7.49
N LYS A 179 50.22 -31.18 8.69
CA LYS A 179 49.92 -32.64 8.83
C LYS A 179 48.53 -33.02 8.29
N LYS A 180 47.55 -32.10 8.39
CA LYS A 180 46.23 -32.34 7.84
C LYS A 180 46.24 -32.22 6.31
N LEU A 181 47.00 -31.24 5.77
CA LEU A 181 47.14 -31.03 4.37
C LEU A 181 47.85 -32.20 3.69
N THR A 182 48.98 -32.67 4.21
CA THR A 182 49.72 -33.85 3.69
C THR A 182 48.88 -35.12 3.73
N THR A 183 48.11 -35.33 4.80
CA THR A 183 47.18 -36.45 4.88
C THR A 183 46.04 -36.35 3.83
N LEU A 184 45.58 -35.13 3.55
CA LEU A 184 44.57 -34.89 2.52
C LEU A 184 45.13 -35.11 1.11
N LEU A 185 46.30 -34.54 0.80
CA LEU A 185 46.95 -34.67 -0.48
C LEU A 185 47.28 -36.12 -0.81
N GLY A 186 47.67 -36.95 0.21
CA GLY A 186 47.90 -38.37 0.03
C GLY A 186 46.67 -39.19 -0.38
N ARG A 187 45.48 -38.62 -0.42
CA ARG A 187 44.27 -39.27 -0.95
C ARG A 187 44.04 -39.03 -2.44
N PHE A 188 44.81 -38.16 -3.03
CA PHE A 188 44.72 -37.77 -4.45
C PHE A 188 45.97 -38.21 -5.18
N ASP A 189 45.83 -38.50 -6.45
CA ASP A 189 46.98 -38.76 -7.34
C ASP A 189 47.54 -37.41 -7.79
N CYS A 190 48.38 -36.81 -6.95
CA CYS A 190 48.97 -35.49 -7.17
C CYS A 190 50.41 -35.44 -6.66
N ALA A 191 51.25 -34.70 -7.37
CA ALA A 191 52.57 -34.31 -6.89
C ALA A 191 52.44 -32.95 -6.17
N TYR A 192 53.12 -32.79 -5.04
CA TYR A 192 53.10 -31.54 -4.30
C TYR A 192 54.47 -31.21 -3.71
N GLU A 193 54.75 -29.95 -3.56
CA GLU A 193 55.91 -29.42 -2.86
C GLU A 193 55.43 -28.45 -1.77
N LEU A 194 56.03 -28.57 -0.61
CA LEU A 194 55.78 -27.69 0.55
C LEU A 194 57.06 -26.91 0.80
N ALA A 195 57.01 -25.60 0.77
CA ALA A 195 58.12 -24.72 0.99
C ALA A 195 57.78 -23.62 1.97
N GLU A 196 58.78 -23.11 2.67
CA GLU A 196 58.60 -21.87 3.46
C GLU A 196 58.63 -20.65 2.49
N PRO A 197 57.86 -19.59 2.76
CA PRO A 197 57.83 -18.41 1.92
C PRO A 197 59.21 -17.76 1.84
N GLN A 198 59.58 -17.34 0.64
CA GLN A 198 60.81 -16.57 0.40
C GLN A 198 60.60 -15.13 0.88
N PRO A 199 61.65 -14.37 1.25
CA PRO A 199 61.53 -13.00 1.72
C PRO A 199 60.76 -12.06 0.80
N GLU A 200 60.81 -12.32 -0.50
CA GLU A 200 60.14 -11.56 -1.57
C GLU A 200 58.63 -11.80 -1.58
N GLU A 201 58.18 -12.94 -1.06
CA GLU A 201 56.78 -13.35 -1.01
C GLU A 201 56.07 -12.92 0.28
N TYR A 202 56.79 -12.41 1.29
CA TYR A 202 56.21 -12.01 2.59
C TYR A 202 55.06 -11.01 2.49
N PRO A 203 55.06 -10.05 1.56
CA PRO A 203 53.96 -9.13 1.38
C PRO A 203 52.64 -9.82 0.98
N ASP A 204 52.72 -10.96 0.30
CA ASP A 204 51.58 -11.69 -0.28
C ASP A 204 51.08 -12.81 0.65
N VAL A 205 51.81 -13.10 1.73
CA VAL A 205 51.41 -14.14 2.72
C VAL A 205 50.22 -13.65 3.55
N PRO A 206 49.08 -14.37 3.53
CA PRO A 206 47.92 -13.98 4.33
C PRO A 206 48.21 -14.09 5.82
N VAL A 207 48.08 -12.98 6.55
CA VAL A 207 48.25 -12.95 8.01
C VAL A 207 46.89 -13.17 8.65
N LYS A 208 46.76 -14.27 9.40
CA LYS A 208 45.57 -14.52 10.24
C LYS A 208 45.83 -13.95 11.64
N LEU A 209 45.15 -12.86 11.97
CA LEU A 209 45.14 -12.34 13.35
C LEU A 209 44.34 -13.34 14.23
N GLU A 210 44.99 -13.98 15.18
CA GLU A 210 44.31 -14.72 16.25
C GLU A 210 43.80 -13.67 17.26
N SER A 211 42.47 -13.60 17.45
CA SER A 211 41.84 -12.79 18.49
C SER A 211 41.77 -13.55 19.80
#